data_21b24931ae1e9b2e3fd46b642845f7d1
#
_entry.id   21b24931ae1e9b2e3fd46b642845f7d1
#
_cell.length_a   1.000
_cell.length_b   1.000
_cell.length_c   1.000
_cell.angle_alpha   90.00
_cell.angle_beta   90.00
_cell.angle_gamma   90.00
#
_symmetry.space_group_name_H-M   'P 1'
#
loop_
_entity.id
_entity.type
_entity.pdbx_description
1 polymer ?
#
loop_
_entity_poly.entity_id
_entity_poly.type
_entity_poly.pdbx_seq_one_letter_code
_entity_poly.pdbx_strand_id
1 'polypeptide(L)'
;LSGARRRPLGSAARLFVLALVVAACGATVPPIVTSLPSNSRPPSAAAPRSGPFVPTTYPTGGDAPCGQAKAPDASHAAYTGNLKRIRAKDAATVVFELCAPDVAFLSKIASPAFGINDTGWLQSHIDPKATGDQAIVTQVNGTGPYRLEGWNHGVEISLARNDAYWGETAANERLIVRWSDDPAKRLVELQGGSVDGIDDVDPAGATTVGDDVSLRLAARAGLNVFYMGFTNTFAPFDNEKVRRAIALGIDRQRIVDTYFPPGSEVAPQYAPCAILHGCAGDPWYAYDPILAKEMLAAAGYPNGFDTTIRYRANALPYLPDPAGVAQALKTQLLDNLGIRAELVAEPEDTFLADVDAGKLDGIHLLGQGETYPDVSAYLDPRFGRGASAEFGKKFADIGKALASGDATASGAKRQAAYVKADNAIRSHVPMIPIARTGSAAAYRADVAGASASAVRQERFARMTPGDRRQFVWLTTAEPAGLYCADETDAIATLVCSQLVESLYTYDPTNASAVPSLAERCAPNPGLTVWTCTLRRGVLFHDGSRLDANDVVLSYAVQWDAGHPLHHAHEGNFATFASRFGGFLNAPASRGP
;
A
#
# COMPACT_ATOMS: atom_id res chain seq x y z
N LEU A 1 0.52 -67.72 33.03
CA LEU A 1 1.48 -68.29 33.97
C LEU A 1 2.28 -67.17 34.62
N SER A 2 1.84 -66.81 35.79
CA SER A 2 2.46 -67.01 37.12
C SER A 2 3.66 -66.14 37.31
N GLY A 3 3.82 -65.31 38.27
CA GLY A 3 3.35 -65.21 39.63
C GLY A 3 4.31 -64.32 40.37
N ALA A 4 3.79 -63.41 41.04
CA ALA A 4 3.62 -63.32 42.48
C ALA A 4 4.81 -62.75 43.27
N ARG A 5 4.50 -61.66 43.98
CA ARG A 5 4.71 -61.40 45.43
C ARG A 5 6.16 -61.09 45.85
N ARG A 6 6.48 -60.20 46.75
CA ARG A 6 5.86 -59.62 47.97
C ARG A 6 6.63 -58.39 48.44
N ARG A 7 5.95 -57.54 49.17
CA ARG A 7 6.39 -56.56 50.17
C ARG A 7 7.17 -57.21 51.36
N PRO A 8 7.60 -56.51 52.44
CA PRO A 8 7.66 -55.06 52.77
C PRO A 8 8.89 -54.71 53.68
N LEU A 9 8.73 -53.61 54.41
CA LEU A 9 9.42 -53.09 55.64
C LEU A 9 10.54 -52.11 55.29
N GLY A 10 10.60 -50.93 55.80
CA GLY A 10 10.02 -50.33 56.98
C GLY A 10 11.12 -49.51 57.66
N SER A 11 10.79 -48.36 58.14
CA SER A 11 11.42 -47.64 59.25
C SER A 11 11.97 -46.23 58.95
N ALA A 12 11.19 -45.32 59.40
CA ALA A 12 11.44 -44.35 60.48
C ALA A 12 12.28 -43.11 60.16
N ALA A 13 11.55 -42.09 60.05
CA ALA A 13 11.69 -40.75 60.71
C ALA A 13 13.08 -40.30 61.20
N ARG A 14 13.47 -39.13 60.73
CA ARG A 14 13.96 -38.05 61.60
C ARG A 14 13.70 -36.70 60.93
N LEU A 15 12.80 -35.94 61.51
CA LEU A 15 12.63 -34.49 61.32
C LEU A 15 13.96 -33.80 61.75
N PHE A 16 14.54 -33.03 60.84
CA PHE A 16 15.43 -31.91 61.22
C PHE A 16 14.74 -30.63 60.76
N VAL A 17 14.21 -29.91 61.75
CA VAL A 17 13.77 -28.52 61.57
C VAL A 17 15.01 -27.65 61.60
N LEU A 18 15.41 -27.12 60.43
CA LEU A 18 16.41 -26.08 60.36
C LEU A 18 15.72 -24.75 60.16
N ALA A 19 15.63 -23.99 61.25
CA ALA A 19 15.17 -22.60 61.21
C ALA A 19 16.26 -21.74 60.57
N LEU A 20 16.03 -21.31 59.34
CA LEU A 20 16.82 -20.27 58.68
C LEU A 20 16.26 -18.91 59.04
N VAL A 21 17.00 -18.20 59.88
CA VAL A 21 16.79 -16.78 60.17
C VAL A 21 17.19 -16.00 58.91
N VAL A 22 16.18 -15.46 58.19
CA VAL A 22 16.39 -14.50 57.12
C VAL A 22 16.61 -13.14 57.76
N ALA A 23 17.85 -12.72 57.85
CA ALA A 23 18.21 -11.32 58.15
C ALA A 23 17.86 -10.49 56.88
N ALA A 24 16.80 -9.71 56.97
CA ALA A 24 16.45 -8.73 55.95
C ALA A 24 17.45 -7.55 56.02
N CYS A 25 18.48 -7.58 55.17
CA CYS A 25 19.21 -6.37 54.80
C CYS A 25 18.42 -5.66 53.74
N GLY A 26 17.66 -4.65 54.10
CA GLY A 26 17.06 -3.69 53.18
C GLY A 26 18.12 -2.88 52.46
N ALA A 27 18.50 -3.32 51.27
CA ALA A 27 19.19 -2.47 50.32
C ALA A 27 18.13 -1.78 49.48
N THR A 28 17.83 -0.54 49.81
CA THR A 28 17.11 0.39 48.91
C THR A 28 18.02 0.62 47.71
N VAL A 29 17.66 -0.01 46.58
CA VAL A 29 18.23 0.34 45.28
C VAL A 29 17.69 1.73 44.96
N PRO A 30 18.52 2.79 44.82
CA PRO A 30 18.04 4.07 44.35
C PRO A 30 17.57 3.90 42.91
N PRO A 31 16.47 4.58 42.49
CA PRO A 31 16.07 4.57 41.10
C PRO A 31 17.25 5.12 40.27
N ILE A 32 17.72 4.33 39.30
CA ILE A 32 18.64 4.82 38.28
C ILE A 32 17.83 5.79 37.44
N VAL A 33 17.84 7.05 37.84
CA VAL A 33 17.47 8.14 36.94
C VAL A 33 18.64 8.31 35.99
N THR A 34 18.64 7.56 34.90
CA THR A 34 19.44 7.91 33.73
C THR A 34 18.86 9.21 33.20
N SER A 35 19.39 10.33 33.66
CA SER A 35 19.24 11.59 32.95
C SER A 35 19.91 11.41 31.59
N LEU A 36 19.13 11.13 30.57
CA LEU A 36 19.54 11.32 29.18
C LEU A 36 20.09 12.75 29.06
N PRO A 37 21.23 12.94 28.41
CA PRO A 37 21.71 14.29 28.18
C PRO A 37 20.67 15.01 27.33
N SER A 38 19.94 15.94 27.93
CA SER A 38 19.08 16.90 27.24
C SER A 38 19.96 17.87 26.45
N ASN A 39 20.47 17.38 25.31
CA ASN A 39 21.13 18.19 24.31
C ASN A 39 20.24 18.38 23.07
N SER A 40 18.94 18.45 23.26
CA SER A 40 18.06 19.01 22.25
C SER A 40 18.06 20.53 22.38
N ARG A 41 19.13 21.14 21.88
CA ARG A 41 19.03 22.52 21.43
C ARG A 41 17.93 22.53 20.36
N PRO A 42 16.85 23.32 20.50
CA PRO A 42 15.87 23.42 19.43
C PRO A 42 16.65 23.76 18.14
N PRO A 43 16.31 23.14 17.01
CA PRO A 43 16.98 23.45 15.75
C PRO A 43 16.98 24.96 15.60
N SER A 44 18.17 25.54 15.38
CA SER A 44 18.29 26.97 15.15
C SER A 44 17.41 27.28 13.96
N ALA A 45 16.42 28.16 14.15
CA ALA A 45 15.51 28.55 13.07
C ALA A 45 16.37 28.84 11.84
N ALA A 46 16.08 28.16 10.73
CA ALA A 46 16.78 28.37 9.48
C ALA A 46 16.66 29.86 9.13
N ALA A 47 17.76 30.46 8.71
CA ALA A 47 17.75 31.88 8.32
C ALA A 47 16.70 32.05 7.21
N PRO A 48 15.79 33.03 7.30
CA PRO A 48 14.80 33.24 6.26
C PRO A 48 15.52 33.44 4.92
N ARG A 49 15.07 32.74 3.86
CA ARG A 49 15.63 32.94 2.51
C ARG A 49 15.60 34.41 2.17
N SER A 50 16.76 35.04 2.13
CA SER A 50 16.90 36.48 1.88
C SER A 50 17.03 36.72 0.37
N GLY A 51 16.10 37.50 -0.20
CA GLY A 51 16.15 37.93 -1.61
C GLY A 51 14.80 37.71 -2.34
N PRO A 52 14.66 38.27 -3.55
CA PRO A 52 13.49 38.03 -4.37
C PRO A 52 13.41 36.55 -4.81
N PHE A 53 12.20 36.00 -4.91
CA PHE A 53 11.98 34.65 -5.42
C PHE A 53 12.48 34.56 -6.88
N VAL A 54 13.35 33.58 -7.15
CA VAL A 54 13.83 33.26 -8.50
C VAL A 54 13.24 31.91 -8.91
N PRO A 55 12.32 31.86 -9.88
CA PRO A 55 11.69 30.63 -10.30
C PRO A 55 12.68 29.61 -10.87
N THR A 56 12.54 28.35 -10.51
CA THR A 56 13.32 27.24 -11.07
C THR A 56 12.46 26.42 -12.05
N THR A 57 13.15 25.73 -12.96
CA THR A 57 12.55 24.82 -13.94
C THR A 57 13.42 23.59 -14.07
N TYR A 58 12.79 22.43 -14.19
CA TYR A 58 13.47 21.17 -14.41
C TYR A 58 12.82 20.36 -15.56
N PRO A 59 13.58 19.77 -16.48
CA PRO A 59 15.03 19.86 -16.67
C PRO A 59 15.47 21.28 -17.05
N THR A 60 16.68 21.67 -16.65
CA THR A 60 17.23 23.02 -16.91
C THR A 60 17.58 23.26 -18.38
N GLY A 61 17.86 22.19 -19.14
CA GLY A 61 18.28 22.23 -20.56
C GLY A 61 17.15 22.13 -21.58
N GLY A 62 15.88 22.14 -21.14
CA GLY A 62 14.73 21.99 -22.04
C GLY A 62 13.71 20.97 -21.54
N ASP A 63 12.95 20.35 -22.45
CA ASP A 63 11.95 19.34 -22.12
C ASP A 63 12.56 17.95 -22.07
N ALA A 64 12.02 17.06 -21.24
CA ALA A 64 12.32 15.62 -21.32
C ALA A 64 11.93 15.08 -22.70
N PRO A 65 12.68 14.09 -23.24
CA PRO A 65 12.51 13.60 -24.62
C PRO A 65 11.31 12.65 -24.75
N CYS A 66 10.10 13.16 -24.60
CA CYS A 66 8.85 12.42 -24.66
C CYS A 66 8.71 11.60 -25.96
N GLY A 67 8.36 10.31 -25.83
CA GLY A 67 8.04 9.46 -26.98
C GLY A 67 9.21 9.12 -27.90
N GLN A 68 10.44 9.42 -27.51
CA GLN A 68 11.62 9.01 -28.25
C GLN A 68 11.93 7.54 -27.95
N ALA A 69 11.70 6.67 -28.93
CA ALA A 69 12.00 5.24 -28.82
C ALA A 69 13.51 4.94 -28.77
N LYS A 70 14.37 5.95 -28.94
CA LYS A 70 15.82 5.79 -29.00
C LYS A 70 16.50 6.52 -27.87
N ALA A 71 17.44 5.85 -27.21
CA ALA A 71 18.30 6.43 -26.20
C ALA A 71 19.07 7.65 -26.76
N PRO A 72 19.33 8.69 -25.94
CA PRO A 72 20.09 9.85 -26.38
C PRO A 72 21.53 9.50 -26.78
N ASP A 73 22.10 8.50 -26.14
CA ASP A 73 23.45 7.94 -26.44
C ASP A 73 23.57 6.50 -25.90
N ALA A 74 24.77 5.90 -26.01
CA ALA A 74 25.03 4.52 -25.59
C ALA A 74 25.08 4.32 -24.06
N SER A 75 25.18 5.39 -23.29
CA SER A 75 25.27 5.33 -21.80
C SER A 75 23.92 5.48 -21.11
N HIS A 76 22.89 5.91 -21.83
CA HIS A 76 21.56 6.14 -21.27
C HIS A 76 20.49 5.25 -21.92
N ALA A 77 19.46 4.93 -21.14
CA ALA A 77 18.24 4.30 -21.65
C ALA A 77 17.34 5.34 -22.35
N ALA A 78 16.45 4.87 -23.23
CA ALA A 78 15.40 5.72 -23.78
C ALA A 78 14.44 6.15 -22.65
N TYR A 79 14.03 7.41 -22.66
CA TYR A 79 13.09 7.93 -21.68
C TYR A 79 11.67 7.39 -21.93
N THR A 80 11.13 6.68 -20.96
CA THR A 80 9.77 6.10 -20.99
C THR A 80 8.79 6.78 -20.06
N GLY A 81 9.28 7.76 -19.27
CA GLY A 81 8.49 8.43 -18.25
C GLY A 81 7.44 9.39 -18.81
N ASN A 82 6.47 9.75 -17.98
CA ASN A 82 5.37 10.67 -18.34
C ASN A 82 5.60 12.13 -17.93
N LEU A 83 6.61 12.44 -17.12
CA LEU A 83 6.94 13.84 -16.84
C LEU A 83 7.73 14.45 -18.00
N LYS A 84 7.33 15.65 -18.41
CA LYS A 84 7.99 16.40 -19.49
C LYS A 84 8.78 17.57 -18.91
N ARG A 85 8.18 18.32 -17.98
CA ARG A 85 8.80 19.48 -17.33
C ARG A 85 8.07 19.81 -16.02
N ILE A 86 8.82 20.31 -15.04
CA ILE A 86 8.27 20.88 -13.82
C ILE A 86 8.84 22.28 -13.66
N ARG A 87 8.03 23.27 -13.35
CA ARG A 87 8.50 24.64 -13.16
C ARG A 87 7.74 25.38 -12.06
N ALA A 88 8.46 26.13 -11.27
CA ALA A 88 7.90 27.17 -10.45
C ALA A 88 7.52 28.36 -11.35
N LYS A 89 6.28 28.80 -11.33
CA LYS A 89 5.81 29.99 -12.04
C LYS A 89 6.03 31.24 -11.18
N ASP A 90 5.76 31.12 -9.91
CA ASP A 90 6.00 32.07 -8.82
C ASP A 90 6.15 31.27 -7.51
N ALA A 91 6.37 31.93 -6.38
CA ALA A 91 6.64 31.28 -5.10
C ALA A 91 5.50 30.34 -4.61
N ALA A 92 4.29 30.49 -5.11
CA ALA A 92 3.13 29.71 -4.70
C ALA A 92 2.47 28.93 -5.86
N THR A 93 3.09 28.86 -7.04
CA THR A 93 2.50 28.19 -8.21
C THR A 93 3.50 27.28 -8.88
N VAL A 94 3.17 25.98 -8.95
CA VAL A 94 3.95 24.96 -9.66
C VAL A 94 3.16 24.47 -10.86
N VAL A 95 3.85 24.25 -11.98
CA VAL A 95 3.26 23.69 -13.21
C VAL A 95 4.00 22.41 -13.57
N PHE A 96 3.24 21.32 -13.69
CA PHE A 96 3.69 20.04 -14.21
C PHE A 96 3.22 19.89 -15.65
N GLU A 97 4.14 19.60 -16.54
CA GLU A 97 3.86 19.29 -17.93
C GLU A 97 4.18 17.81 -18.17
N LEU A 98 3.27 17.10 -18.82
CA LEU A 98 3.32 15.66 -19.02
C LEU A 98 3.52 15.33 -20.49
N CYS A 99 4.11 14.17 -20.78
CA CYS A 99 4.28 13.64 -22.12
C CYS A 99 2.97 13.15 -22.73
N ALA A 100 2.09 12.60 -21.90
CA ALA A 100 0.78 12.07 -22.28
C ALA A 100 -0.29 12.48 -21.25
N PRO A 101 -1.58 12.47 -21.61
CA PRO A 101 -2.68 12.73 -20.69
C PRO A 101 -2.62 11.81 -19.47
N ASP A 102 -2.85 12.36 -18.28
CA ASP A 102 -2.90 11.58 -17.04
C ASP A 102 -4.04 12.07 -16.13
N VAL A 103 -5.14 11.36 -16.13
CA VAL A 103 -6.32 11.66 -15.30
C VAL A 103 -6.08 11.30 -13.83
N ALA A 104 -5.17 10.36 -13.56
CA ALA A 104 -4.82 9.89 -12.21
C ALA A 104 -3.68 10.70 -11.57
N PHE A 105 -3.21 11.78 -12.20
CA PHE A 105 -2.07 12.57 -11.72
C PHE A 105 -2.17 12.92 -10.24
N LEU A 106 -3.33 13.37 -9.76
CA LEU A 106 -3.52 13.73 -8.34
C LEU A 106 -3.39 12.53 -7.42
N SER A 107 -3.93 11.37 -7.81
CA SER A 107 -3.80 10.14 -7.04
C SER A 107 -2.34 9.65 -6.99
N LYS A 108 -1.59 9.83 -8.07
CA LYS A 108 -0.18 9.47 -8.12
C LYS A 108 0.67 10.30 -7.16
N ILE A 109 0.44 11.62 -7.10
CA ILE A 109 1.24 12.53 -6.27
C ILE A 109 0.78 12.64 -4.82
N ALA A 110 -0.29 11.95 -4.41
CA ALA A 110 -0.81 12.02 -3.05
C ALA A 110 -0.06 11.11 -2.04
N SER A 111 0.84 10.25 -2.52
CA SER A 111 1.66 9.39 -1.65
C SER A 111 2.68 10.18 -0.86
N PRO A 112 2.99 9.77 0.38
CA PRO A 112 4.12 10.33 1.16
C PRO A 112 5.48 10.24 0.44
N ALA A 113 5.66 9.30 -0.50
CA ALA A 113 6.83 9.24 -1.35
C ALA A 113 7.06 10.51 -2.18
N PHE A 114 6.01 11.30 -2.43
CA PHE A 114 6.09 12.62 -3.07
C PHE A 114 6.07 13.77 -2.06
N GLY A 115 6.45 13.49 -0.80
CA GLY A 115 6.63 14.49 0.24
C GLY A 115 7.59 15.58 -0.19
N ILE A 116 7.23 16.82 0.10
CA ILE A 116 8.05 17.97 -0.28
C ILE A 116 9.10 18.20 0.81
N ASN A 117 10.34 18.31 0.39
CA ASN A 117 11.50 18.58 1.23
C ASN A 117 12.03 19.99 1.01
N ASP A 118 12.56 20.64 2.05
CA ASP A 118 13.24 21.91 1.94
C ASP A 118 14.50 21.78 1.08
N THR A 119 14.66 22.68 0.12
CA THR A 119 15.79 22.68 -0.82
C THR A 119 17.14 22.74 -0.12
N GLY A 120 17.29 23.63 0.88
CA GLY A 120 18.54 23.78 1.61
C GLY A 120 18.86 22.58 2.48
N TRP A 121 17.80 21.97 3.05
CA TRP A 121 17.95 20.77 3.86
C TRP A 121 18.40 19.56 3.01
N LEU A 122 17.76 19.30 1.86
CA LEU A 122 18.20 18.24 0.94
C LEU A 122 19.67 18.41 0.54
N GLN A 123 20.07 19.63 0.14
CA GLN A 123 21.43 19.93 -0.29
C GLN A 123 22.48 19.76 0.82
N SER A 124 22.08 19.89 2.09
CA SER A 124 22.98 19.74 3.24
C SER A 124 23.02 18.31 3.83
N HIS A 125 22.03 17.46 3.52
CA HIS A 125 21.88 16.12 4.09
C HIS A 125 22.10 14.99 3.10
N ILE A 126 22.28 15.30 1.83
CA ILE A 126 22.70 14.34 0.80
C ILE A 126 24.08 14.73 0.30
N ASP A 127 25.08 13.88 0.55
CA ASP A 127 26.42 14.01 -0.04
C ASP A 127 26.50 13.19 -1.33
N PRO A 128 26.61 13.82 -2.51
CA PRO A 128 26.70 13.12 -3.79
C PRO A 128 27.89 12.18 -3.93
N LYS A 129 28.86 12.23 -3.01
CA LYS A 129 30.08 11.39 -3.02
C LYS A 129 30.05 10.28 -1.97
N ALA A 130 29.09 10.32 -1.05
CA ALA A 130 29.00 9.30 -0.03
C ALA A 130 28.54 7.97 -0.63
N THR A 131 29.04 6.87 -0.05
CA THR A 131 28.60 5.50 -0.33
C THR A 131 27.96 4.95 0.93
N GLY A 132 26.75 4.42 0.83
CA GLY A 132 25.96 3.91 1.95
C GLY A 132 24.94 4.93 2.46
N ASP A 133 24.33 4.60 3.61
CA ASP A 133 23.23 5.38 4.18
C ASP A 133 23.65 6.80 4.54
N GLN A 134 22.77 7.73 4.20
CA GLN A 134 22.97 9.15 4.42
C GLN A 134 22.13 9.63 5.62
N ALA A 135 22.50 10.80 6.17
CA ALA A 135 21.75 11.38 7.30
C ALA A 135 20.25 11.52 7.00
N ILE A 136 19.88 11.72 5.74
CA ILE A 136 18.49 11.84 5.29
C ILE A 136 17.66 10.58 5.57
N VAL A 137 18.28 9.39 5.69
CA VAL A 137 17.58 8.12 5.97
C VAL A 137 17.01 8.09 7.38
N THR A 138 17.67 8.77 8.34
CA THR A 138 17.29 8.77 9.76
C THR A 138 16.87 10.14 10.29
N GLN A 139 16.91 11.19 9.46
CA GLN A 139 16.53 12.55 9.81
C GLN A 139 15.50 13.10 8.85
N VAL A 140 14.57 13.90 9.35
CA VAL A 140 13.46 14.43 8.56
C VAL A 140 13.23 15.91 8.87
N ASN A 141 13.13 16.73 7.82
CA ASN A 141 12.64 18.10 7.88
C ASN A 141 11.38 18.24 7.00
N GLY A 142 10.25 17.78 7.51
CA GLY A 142 8.97 17.83 6.78
C GLY A 142 8.08 18.98 7.21
N THR A 143 6.84 18.96 6.75
CA THR A 143 5.80 19.95 7.06
C THR A 143 4.66 19.35 7.89
N GLY A 144 4.75 18.07 8.27
CA GLY A 144 3.67 17.29 8.85
C GLY A 144 3.26 17.69 10.27
N PRO A 145 2.17 17.08 10.78
CA PRO A 145 1.62 17.38 12.11
C PRO A 145 2.51 16.94 13.27
N TYR A 146 3.51 16.10 13.01
CA TYR A 146 4.54 15.70 13.97
C TYR A 146 5.93 15.98 13.44
N ARG A 147 6.88 16.13 14.37
CA ARG A 147 8.32 16.27 14.12
C ARG A 147 9.04 15.06 14.71
N LEU A 148 10.07 14.57 14.04
CA LEU A 148 10.92 13.51 14.59
C LEU A 148 11.61 14.04 15.87
N GLU A 149 11.39 13.37 16.99
CA GLU A 149 12.04 13.64 18.27
C GLU A 149 13.25 12.72 18.46
N GLY A 150 13.12 11.45 18.08
CA GLY A 150 14.20 10.49 18.12
C GLY A 150 13.83 9.14 17.51
N TRP A 151 14.85 8.42 17.07
CA TRP A 151 14.77 7.03 16.63
C TRP A 151 15.75 6.20 17.42
N ASN A 152 15.23 5.36 18.29
CA ASN A 152 16.00 4.36 19.04
C ASN A 152 15.89 3.02 18.32
N HIS A 153 16.87 2.72 17.46
CA HIS A 153 16.87 1.53 16.61
C HIS A 153 16.67 0.25 17.43
N GLY A 154 15.83 -0.64 16.92
CA GLY A 154 15.40 -1.88 17.57
C GLY A 154 14.39 -1.70 18.69
N VAL A 155 13.95 -0.47 19.02
CA VAL A 155 13.06 -0.18 20.15
C VAL A 155 11.83 0.64 19.73
N GLU A 156 12.02 1.91 19.32
CA GLU A 156 10.91 2.81 19.00
C GLU A 156 11.33 4.05 18.21
N ILE A 157 10.38 4.67 17.55
CA ILE A 157 10.45 6.04 17.02
C ILE A 157 9.53 6.92 17.86
N SER A 158 10.05 8.06 18.31
CA SER A 158 9.29 9.09 19.03
C SER A 158 9.09 10.31 18.15
N LEU A 159 7.83 10.73 18.01
CA LEU A 159 7.40 11.90 17.25
C LEU A 159 6.75 12.90 18.20
N ALA A 160 7.23 14.15 18.22
CA ALA A 160 6.62 15.23 18.97
C ALA A 160 5.65 16.02 18.11
N ARG A 161 4.56 16.49 18.71
CA ARG A 161 3.59 17.38 18.05
C ARG A 161 4.27 18.60 17.43
N ASN A 162 3.88 18.95 16.22
CA ASN A 162 4.29 20.19 15.57
C ASN A 162 3.31 21.32 15.92
N ASP A 163 3.63 22.11 16.93
CA ASP A 163 2.77 23.24 17.36
C ASP A 163 2.73 24.39 16.32
N ALA A 164 3.65 24.41 15.35
CA ALA A 164 3.64 25.35 14.23
C ALA A 164 2.98 24.77 12.96
N TYR A 165 2.27 23.64 13.08
CA TYR A 165 1.61 23.00 11.95
C TYR A 165 0.57 23.93 11.33
N TRP A 166 0.55 24.00 9.99
CA TRP A 166 -0.35 24.86 9.23
C TRP A 166 -1.81 24.42 9.26
N GLY A 167 -2.08 23.14 9.56
CA GLY A 167 -3.41 22.54 9.64
C GLY A 167 -3.92 22.42 11.08
N GLU A 168 -4.77 21.44 11.32
CA GLU A 168 -5.27 21.12 12.65
C GLU A 168 -4.16 20.49 13.49
N THR A 169 -3.85 21.11 14.63
CA THR A 169 -2.82 20.63 15.56
C THR A 169 -3.18 19.23 16.07
N ALA A 170 -2.19 18.34 16.17
CA ALA A 170 -2.42 16.99 16.66
C ALA A 170 -3.04 16.97 18.06
N ALA A 171 -4.03 16.09 18.25
CA ALA A 171 -4.77 15.98 19.50
C ALA A 171 -3.93 15.39 20.65
N ASN A 172 -2.90 14.61 20.32
CA ASN A 172 -1.94 14.07 21.29
C ASN A 172 -0.58 14.79 21.15
N GLU A 173 0.17 14.89 22.26
CA GLU A 173 1.45 15.63 22.30
C GLU A 173 2.61 14.84 21.72
N ARG A 174 2.50 13.49 21.72
CA ARG A 174 3.50 12.56 21.21
C ARG A 174 2.85 11.38 20.54
N LEU A 175 3.46 10.90 19.48
CA LEU A 175 3.22 9.60 18.87
C LEU A 175 4.47 8.74 19.04
N ILE A 176 4.31 7.59 19.67
CA ILE A 176 5.37 6.59 19.81
C ILE A 176 5.02 5.42 18.88
N VAL A 177 5.91 5.06 17.99
CA VAL A 177 5.78 3.90 17.10
C VAL A 177 6.76 2.83 17.55
N ARG A 178 6.22 1.69 17.97
CA ARG A 178 6.96 0.48 18.37
C ARG A 178 6.64 -0.66 17.44
N TRP A 179 7.39 -1.74 17.48
CA TRP A 179 7.19 -2.88 16.59
C TRP A 179 7.39 -4.23 17.27
N SER A 180 6.69 -5.22 16.76
CA SER A 180 6.85 -6.64 17.05
C SER A 180 6.27 -7.45 15.90
N ASP A 181 7.00 -8.41 15.39
CA ASP A 181 6.56 -9.36 14.36
C ASP A 181 5.57 -10.40 14.90
N ASP A 182 5.56 -10.65 16.21
CA ASP A 182 4.65 -11.58 16.88
C ASP A 182 3.25 -10.96 17.12
N PRO A 183 2.18 -11.40 16.43
CA PRO A 183 0.83 -10.88 16.60
C PRO A 183 0.25 -11.13 17.99
N ALA A 184 0.60 -12.25 18.65
CA ALA A 184 0.13 -12.55 19.99
C ALA A 184 0.73 -11.59 21.01
N LYS A 185 2.02 -11.26 20.88
CA LYS A 185 2.68 -10.26 21.70
C LYS A 185 2.03 -8.88 21.52
N ARG A 186 1.75 -8.47 20.27
CA ARG A 186 1.07 -7.20 20.02
C ARG A 186 -0.28 -7.14 20.74
N LEU A 187 -1.07 -8.23 20.67
CA LEU A 187 -2.37 -8.30 21.33
C LEU A 187 -2.25 -8.23 22.86
N VAL A 188 -1.31 -8.95 23.46
CA VAL A 188 -1.03 -8.91 24.92
C VAL A 188 -0.67 -7.50 25.38
N GLU A 189 0.15 -6.77 24.62
CA GLU A 189 0.49 -5.38 24.95
C GLU A 189 -0.71 -4.43 24.87
N LEU A 190 -1.61 -4.65 23.91
CA LEU A 190 -2.86 -3.88 23.81
C LEU A 190 -3.79 -4.16 24.99
N GLN A 191 -4.00 -5.44 25.35
CA GLN A 191 -4.81 -5.85 26.49
C GLN A 191 -4.24 -5.35 27.82
N GLY A 192 -2.91 -5.36 27.95
CA GLY A 192 -2.20 -4.85 29.13
C GLY A 192 -2.19 -3.32 29.22
N GLY A 193 -2.62 -2.61 28.17
CA GLY A 193 -2.67 -1.15 28.13
C GLY A 193 -1.30 -0.46 28.00
N SER A 194 -0.27 -1.18 27.61
CA SER A 194 1.06 -0.62 27.31
C SER A 194 1.11 0.11 25.96
N VAL A 195 0.14 -0.17 25.07
CA VAL A 195 -0.06 0.48 23.80
C VAL A 195 -1.53 0.88 23.60
N ASP A 196 -1.80 1.85 22.72
CA ASP A 196 -3.13 2.37 22.43
C ASP A 196 -3.77 1.73 21.22
N GLY A 197 -2.94 1.18 20.33
CA GLY A 197 -3.39 0.45 19.16
C GLY A 197 -2.30 -0.44 18.58
N ILE A 198 -2.74 -1.44 17.82
CA ILE A 198 -1.88 -2.42 17.14
C ILE A 198 -2.28 -2.57 15.69
N ASP A 199 -1.30 -2.88 14.83
CA ASP A 199 -1.51 -3.18 13.42
C ASP A 199 -1.61 -4.70 13.16
N ASP A 200 -2.18 -5.06 12.01
CA ASP A 200 -2.26 -6.41 11.45
C ASP A 200 -2.65 -7.49 12.48
N VAL A 201 -3.89 -7.35 12.97
CA VAL A 201 -4.51 -8.33 13.90
C VAL A 201 -4.80 -9.61 13.13
N ASP A 202 -4.30 -10.74 13.64
CA ASP A 202 -4.55 -12.06 13.08
C ASP A 202 -5.98 -12.56 13.36
N PRO A 203 -6.46 -13.67 12.73
CA PRO A 203 -7.81 -14.17 12.93
C PRO A 203 -8.14 -14.54 14.39
N ALA A 204 -7.18 -15.10 15.12
CA ALA A 204 -7.37 -15.46 16.53
C ALA A 204 -7.47 -14.22 17.41
N GLY A 205 -6.61 -13.24 17.15
CA GLY A 205 -6.62 -11.93 17.81
C GLY A 205 -7.90 -11.15 17.52
N ALA A 206 -8.43 -11.20 16.30
CA ALA A 206 -9.69 -10.55 15.95
C ALA A 206 -10.89 -11.10 16.75
N THR A 207 -10.93 -12.41 16.97
CA THR A 207 -11.94 -13.04 17.84
C THR A 207 -11.79 -12.53 19.27
N THR A 208 -10.56 -12.55 19.80
CA THR A 208 -10.27 -12.07 21.15
C THR A 208 -10.64 -10.60 21.35
N VAL A 209 -10.33 -9.73 20.38
CA VAL A 209 -10.70 -8.32 20.40
C VAL A 209 -12.22 -8.15 20.32
N GLY A 210 -12.92 -8.98 19.55
CA GLY A 210 -14.38 -8.95 19.44
C GLY A 210 -15.13 -9.31 20.75
N ASP A 211 -14.51 -10.16 21.56
CA ASP A 211 -15.06 -10.61 22.86
C ASP A 211 -14.71 -9.65 24.02
N ASP A 212 -13.77 -8.73 23.84
CA ASP A 212 -13.28 -7.81 24.88
C ASP A 212 -13.85 -6.40 24.68
N VAL A 213 -14.80 -6.01 25.54
CA VAL A 213 -15.47 -4.70 25.50
C VAL A 213 -14.51 -3.51 25.74
N SER A 214 -13.31 -3.77 26.27
CA SER A 214 -12.27 -2.73 26.45
C SER A 214 -11.46 -2.46 25.19
N LEU A 215 -11.69 -3.25 24.13
CA LEU A 215 -11.01 -3.19 22.85
C LEU A 215 -11.99 -2.91 21.70
N ARG A 216 -11.46 -2.51 20.56
CA ARG A 216 -12.21 -2.26 19.34
C ARG A 216 -11.42 -2.68 18.12
N LEU A 217 -11.98 -3.51 17.27
CA LEU A 217 -11.44 -3.87 15.97
C LEU A 217 -11.83 -2.80 14.93
N ALA A 218 -10.88 -2.40 14.10
CA ALA A 218 -11.08 -1.55 12.95
C ALA A 218 -10.64 -2.30 11.69
N ALA A 219 -11.60 -2.72 10.87
CA ALA A 219 -11.32 -3.37 9.60
C ALA A 219 -10.68 -2.40 8.61
N ARG A 220 -9.67 -2.88 7.87
CA ARG A 220 -8.99 -2.16 6.80
C ARG A 220 -9.31 -2.83 5.48
N ALA A 221 -10.05 -2.15 4.62
CA ALA A 221 -10.39 -2.63 3.29
C ALA A 221 -9.14 -2.86 2.44
N GLY A 222 -9.10 -3.96 1.69
CA GLY A 222 -7.98 -4.28 0.81
C GLY A 222 -8.01 -3.46 -0.48
N LEU A 223 -6.91 -2.80 -0.81
CA LEU A 223 -6.67 -2.17 -2.10
C LEU A 223 -5.96 -3.15 -3.05
N ASN A 224 -6.54 -4.34 -3.19
CA ASN A 224 -6.07 -5.42 -4.05
C ASN A 224 -7.26 -6.17 -4.62
N VAL A 225 -7.00 -7.08 -5.55
CA VAL A 225 -7.98 -8.05 -6.02
C VAL A 225 -7.29 -9.39 -6.27
N PHE A 226 -7.87 -10.45 -5.75
CA PHE A 226 -7.58 -11.83 -6.14
C PHE A 226 -8.66 -12.31 -7.09
N TYR A 227 -8.29 -12.98 -8.17
CA TYR A 227 -9.21 -13.47 -9.19
C TYR A 227 -8.78 -14.80 -9.80
N MET A 228 -9.76 -15.49 -10.38
CA MET A 228 -9.60 -16.62 -11.26
C MET A 228 -9.69 -16.13 -12.71
N GLY A 229 -8.61 -16.25 -13.49
CA GLY A 229 -8.52 -15.78 -14.87
C GLY A 229 -8.67 -16.90 -15.90
N PHE A 230 -9.05 -16.50 -17.13
CA PHE A 230 -9.19 -17.36 -18.28
C PHE A 230 -8.53 -16.74 -19.52
N THR A 231 -7.73 -17.52 -20.25
CA THR A 231 -7.25 -17.09 -21.56
C THR A 231 -8.28 -17.48 -22.62
N ASN A 232 -9.05 -16.53 -23.11
CA ASN A 232 -10.23 -16.75 -23.97
C ASN A 232 -9.92 -17.16 -25.43
N THR A 233 -8.70 -17.56 -25.69
CA THR A 233 -8.28 -18.14 -26.98
C THR A 233 -8.24 -19.66 -26.94
N PHE A 234 -8.36 -20.26 -25.75
CA PHE A 234 -8.37 -21.72 -25.58
C PHE A 234 -9.79 -22.22 -25.30
N ALA A 235 -10.17 -23.32 -25.96
CA ALA A 235 -11.40 -24.01 -25.63
C ALA A 235 -11.27 -24.76 -24.28
N PRO A 236 -12.31 -24.82 -23.46
CA PRO A 236 -13.65 -24.28 -23.71
C PRO A 236 -13.85 -22.82 -23.23
N PHE A 237 -12.77 -22.14 -22.79
CA PHE A 237 -12.82 -20.78 -22.24
C PHE A 237 -13.00 -19.70 -23.31
N ASP A 238 -12.93 -20.03 -24.61
CA ASP A 238 -13.34 -19.14 -25.73
C ASP A 238 -14.85 -18.89 -25.75
N ASN A 239 -15.65 -19.74 -25.09
CA ASN A 239 -17.10 -19.60 -24.96
C ASN A 239 -17.48 -18.81 -23.70
N GLU A 240 -18.08 -17.61 -23.87
CA GLU A 240 -18.54 -16.77 -22.75
C GLU A 240 -19.56 -17.48 -21.83
N LYS A 241 -20.41 -18.38 -22.37
CA LYS A 241 -21.38 -19.11 -21.56
C LYS A 241 -20.69 -20.06 -20.57
N VAL A 242 -19.57 -20.68 -20.97
CA VAL A 242 -18.76 -21.51 -20.07
C VAL A 242 -18.18 -20.66 -18.94
N ARG A 243 -17.54 -19.53 -19.26
CA ARG A 243 -16.95 -18.64 -18.25
C ARG A 243 -18.03 -18.10 -17.28
N ARG A 244 -19.21 -17.76 -17.79
CA ARG A 244 -20.35 -17.32 -16.97
C ARG A 244 -20.92 -18.41 -16.10
N ALA A 245 -21.01 -19.63 -16.61
CA ALA A 245 -21.41 -20.79 -15.82
C ALA A 245 -20.45 -21.01 -14.65
N ILE A 246 -19.14 -20.92 -14.88
CA ILE A 246 -18.15 -21.03 -13.80
C ILE A 246 -18.34 -19.90 -12.78
N ALA A 247 -18.57 -18.65 -13.23
CA ALA A 247 -18.80 -17.50 -12.34
C ALA A 247 -20.00 -17.69 -11.40
N LEU A 248 -21.06 -18.35 -11.86
CA LEU A 248 -22.24 -18.71 -11.05
C LEU A 248 -21.97 -19.93 -10.14
N GLY A 249 -21.07 -20.85 -10.55
CA GLY A 249 -20.78 -22.09 -9.83
C GLY A 249 -19.79 -21.97 -8.68
N ILE A 250 -19.14 -20.80 -8.49
CA ILE A 250 -18.16 -20.60 -7.41
C ILE A 250 -18.77 -19.83 -6.25
N ASP A 251 -18.82 -20.46 -5.07
CA ASP A 251 -19.15 -19.82 -3.80
C ASP A 251 -17.93 -19.04 -3.29
N ARG A 252 -17.85 -17.78 -3.70
CA ARG A 252 -16.76 -16.86 -3.35
C ARG A 252 -16.77 -16.49 -1.87
N GLN A 253 -17.97 -16.38 -1.27
CA GLN A 253 -18.11 -16.06 0.15
C GLN A 253 -17.44 -17.14 1.01
N ARG A 254 -17.72 -18.41 0.74
CA ARG A 254 -17.10 -19.53 1.45
C ARG A 254 -15.57 -19.53 1.34
N ILE A 255 -15.02 -19.12 0.19
CA ILE A 255 -13.57 -19.01 0.01
C ILE A 255 -13.01 -17.91 0.89
N VAL A 256 -13.63 -16.72 0.89
CA VAL A 256 -13.20 -15.59 1.71
C VAL A 256 -13.25 -15.92 3.20
N ASP A 257 -14.37 -16.45 3.66
CA ASP A 257 -14.58 -16.79 5.08
C ASP A 257 -13.61 -17.86 5.60
N THR A 258 -13.10 -18.73 4.70
CA THR A 258 -12.25 -19.84 5.09
C THR A 258 -10.76 -19.54 5.02
N TYR A 259 -10.32 -18.76 4.03
CA TYR A 259 -8.90 -18.64 3.66
C TYR A 259 -8.32 -17.23 3.78
N PHE A 260 -9.16 -16.21 4.06
CA PHE A 260 -8.70 -14.83 4.07
C PHE A 260 -8.75 -14.23 5.48
N PRO A 261 -7.83 -13.29 5.80
CA PRO A 261 -7.76 -12.68 7.12
C PRO A 261 -8.92 -11.72 7.39
N PRO A 262 -9.11 -11.28 8.66
CA PRO A 262 -10.11 -10.28 9.03
C PRO A 262 -9.99 -9.00 8.20
N GLY A 263 -11.14 -8.37 7.89
CA GLY A 263 -11.19 -7.19 7.02
C GLY A 263 -11.23 -7.52 5.53
N SER A 264 -11.11 -8.81 5.15
CA SER A 264 -11.27 -9.26 3.77
C SER A 264 -12.73 -9.29 3.36
N GLU A 265 -13.00 -9.12 2.06
CA GLU A 265 -14.34 -9.14 1.49
C GLU A 265 -14.39 -9.89 0.15
N VAL A 266 -15.58 -10.38 -0.22
CA VAL A 266 -15.81 -10.85 -1.59
C VAL A 266 -15.69 -9.67 -2.54
N ALA A 267 -14.89 -9.81 -3.59
CA ALA A 267 -14.73 -8.77 -4.60
C ALA A 267 -16.00 -8.64 -5.47
N PRO A 268 -16.81 -7.57 -5.32
CA PRO A 268 -18.02 -7.40 -6.13
C PRO A 268 -17.71 -6.97 -7.56
N GLN A 269 -16.52 -6.44 -7.81
CA GLN A 269 -15.99 -6.03 -9.12
C GLN A 269 -14.46 -6.16 -9.12
N TYR A 270 -13.81 -5.88 -10.26
CA TYR A 270 -12.35 -5.98 -10.35
C TYR A 270 -11.64 -4.88 -9.53
N ALA A 271 -11.97 -3.62 -9.76
CA ALA A 271 -11.37 -2.53 -9.00
C ALA A 271 -11.95 -2.42 -7.57
N PRO A 272 -11.16 -2.05 -6.52
CA PRO A 272 -11.62 -1.95 -5.14
C PRO A 272 -12.73 -0.92 -4.93
N CYS A 273 -13.75 -1.28 -4.12
CA CYS A 273 -14.82 -0.35 -3.75
C CYS A 273 -14.32 0.78 -2.84
N ALA A 274 -13.23 0.57 -2.14
CA ALA A 274 -12.63 1.56 -1.26
C ALA A 274 -11.96 2.73 -2.01
N ILE A 275 -11.89 2.68 -3.36
CA ILE A 275 -11.40 3.81 -4.16
C ILE A 275 -12.54 4.46 -4.94
N LEU A 276 -12.34 5.74 -5.27
CA LEU A 276 -13.33 6.50 -6.05
C LEU A 276 -13.60 5.83 -7.40
N HIS A 277 -14.87 5.55 -7.72
CA HIS A 277 -15.33 4.84 -8.93
C HIS A 277 -14.98 3.34 -8.98
N GLY A 278 -14.40 2.75 -7.95
CA GLY A 278 -13.95 1.36 -7.98
C GLY A 278 -15.06 0.32 -8.11
N CYS A 279 -16.27 0.62 -7.57
CA CYS A 279 -17.46 -0.23 -7.72
C CYS A 279 -18.51 0.48 -8.56
N ALA A 280 -18.14 0.84 -9.79
CA ALA A 280 -18.97 1.69 -10.63
C ALA A 280 -20.12 0.95 -11.32
N GLY A 281 -19.93 -0.32 -11.70
CA GLY A 281 -20.90 -1.12 -12.45
C GLY A 281 -21.80 -2.00 -11.58
N ASP A 282 -22.54 -2.91 -12.23
CA ASP A 282 -23.35 -3.91 -11.54
C ASP A 282 -22.47 -4.90 -10.77
N PRO A 283 -22.91 -5.37 -9.59
CA PRO A 283 -22.16 -6.36 -8.82
C PRO A 283 -22.01 -7.67 -9.60
N TRP A 284 -20.93 -8.39 -9.30
CA TRP A 284 -20.64 -9.68 -9.95
C TRP A 284 -21.75 -10.73 -9.69
N TYR A 285 -21.72 -11.81 -10.47
CA TYR A 285 -22.72 -12.88 -10.38
C TYR A 285 -22.82 -13.44 -8.96
N ALA A 286 -24.04 -13.64 -8.47
CA ALA A 286 -24.31 -14.36 -7.23
C ALA A 286 -24.09 -15.86 -7.44
N TYR A 287 -23.75 -16.59 -6.38
CA TYR A 287 -23.61 -18.03 -6.39
C TYR A 287 -24.95 -18.70 -6.66
N ASP A 288 -25.04 -19.47 -7.76
CA ASP A 288 -26.20 -20.25 -8.17
C ASP A 288 -25.72 -21.51 -8.91
N PRO A 289 -25.39 -22.59 -8.19
CA PRO A 289 -24.83 -23.80 -8.79
C PRO A 289 -25.85 -24.55 -9.68
N ILE A 290 -27.16 -24.33 -9.48
CA ILE A 290 -28.18 -24.95 -10.32
C ILE A 290 -28.18 -24.30 -11.70
N LEU A 291 -28.31 -22.99 -11.75
CA LEU A 291 -28.24 -22.22 -12.99
C LEU A 291 -26.88 -22.39 -13.68
N ALA A 292 -25.81 -22.47 -12.91
CA ALA A 292 -24.45 -22.73 -13.41
C ALA A 292 -24.37 -24.03 -14.21
N LYS A 293 -24.91 -25.10 -13.66
CA LYS A 293 -24.92 -26.42 -14.30
C LYS A 293 -25.78 -26.46 -15.55
N GLU A 294 -26.95 -25.84 -15.50
CA GLU A 294 -27.86 -25.71 -16.67
C GLU A 294 -27.17 -24.90 -17.81
N MET A 295 -26.52 -23.79 -17.46
CA MET A 295 -25.82 -22.96 -18.43
C MET A 295 -24.62 -23.69 -19.05
N LEU A 296 -23.87 -24.46 -18.25
CA LEU A 296 -22.74 -25.24 -18.74
C LEU A 296 -23.22 -26.36 -19.68
N ALA A 297 -24.31 -27.04 -19.35
CA ALA A 297 -24.93 -28.02 -20.22
C ALA A 297 -25.41 -27.42 -21.55
N ALA A 298 -26.05 -26.24 -21.50
CA ALA A 298 -26.46 -25.48 -22.70
C ALA A 298 -25.28 -24.96 -23.54
N ALA A 299 -24.09 -24.86 -22.93
CA ALA A 299 -22.86 -24.53 -23.63
C ALA A 299 -22.17 -25.75 -24.29
N GLY A 300 -22.75 -26.98 -24.15
CA GLY A 300 -22.23 -28.19 -24.75
C GLY A 300 -21.46 -29.10 -23.78
N TYR A 301 -21.42 -28.79 -22.49
CA TYR A 301 -20.66 -29.55 -21.48
C TYR A 301 -21.53 -30.07 -20.33
N PRO A 302 -22.53 -30.94 -20.60
CA PRO A 302 -23.46 -31.39 -19.56
C PRO A 302 -22.84 -32.22 -18.44
N ASN A 303 -21.64 -32.80 -18.69
CA ASN A 303 -20.87 -33.60 -17.73
C ASN A 303 -19.57 -32.94 -17.28
N GLY A 304 -19.43 -31.61 -17.52
CA GLY A 304 -18.18 -30.89 -17.29
C GLY A 304 -17.11 -31.22 -18.34
N PHE A 305 -15.87 -30.92 -18.00
CA PHE A 305 -14.68 -31.16 -18.84
C PHE A 305 -13.42 -31.23 -17.95
N ASP A 306 -12.30 -31.62 -18.56
CA ASP A 306 -11.00 -31.62 -17.89
C ASP A 306 -10.26 -30.30 -18.14
N THR A 307 -9.55 -29.78 -17.12
CA THR A 307 -8.79 -28.54 -17.21
C THR A 307 -7.65 -28.51 -16.18
N THR A 308 -6.89 -27.41 -16.14
CA THR A 308 -5.86 -27.14 -15.14
C THR A 308 -6.21 -25.90 -14.32
N ILE A 309 -5.75 -25.85 -13.06
CA ILE A 309 -5.66 -24.61 -12.27
C ILE A 309 -4.18 -24.36 -12.00
N ARG A 310 -3.63 -23.31 -12.59
CA ARG A 310 -2.23 -22.90 -12.46
C ARG A 310 -2.10 -21.76 -11.46
N TYR A 311 -1.12 -21.85 -10.57
CA TYR A 311 -0.92 -20.87 -9.53
C TYR A 311 0.52 -20.87 -9.02
N ARG A 312 0.93 -19.78 -8.34
CA ARG A 312 2.20 -19.70 -7.63
C ARG A 312 2.06 -20.28 -6.22
N ALA A 313 3.04 -21.07 -5.77
CA ALA A 313 2.98 -21.77 -4.49
C ALA A 313 3.13 -20.85 -3.26
N ASN A 314 3.81 -19.72 -3.40
CA ASN A 314 4.09 -18.80 -2.28
C ASN A 314 2.85 -17.98 -1.91
N ALA A 315 2.69 -17.72 -0.62
CA ALA A 315 1.73 -16.75 -0.13
C ALA A 315 2.00 -15.35 -0.71
N LEU A 316 0.94 -14.64 -1.05
CA LEU A 316 0.97 -13.32 -1.65
C LEU A 316 0.03 -12.39 -0.89
N PRO A 317 0.27 -11.08 -0.86
CA PRO A 317 -0.58 -10.14 -0.13
C PRO A 317 -2.07 -10.22 -0.51
N TYR A 318 -2.39 -10.60 -1.74
CA TYR A 318 -3.75 -10.78 -2.23
C TYR A 318 -4.23 -12.23 -2.21
N LEU A 319 -3.38 -13.21 -1.88
CA LEU A 319 -3.69 -14.64 -1.83
C LEU A 319 -2.86 -15.30 -0.72
N PRO A 320 -3.32 -15.27 0.54
CA PRO A 320 -2.55 -15.75 1.69
C PRO A 320 -2.29 -17.25 1.70
N ASP A 321 -3.24 -18.06 1.20
CA ASP A 321 -3.13 -19.51 1.09
C ASP A 321 -3.43 -19.99 -0.35
N PRO A 322 -2.45 -19.94 -1.27
CA PRO A 322 -2.65 -20.32 -2.66
C PRO A 322 -3.09 -21.78 -2.85
N ALA A 323 -2.50 -22.70 -2.10
CA ALA A 323 -2.78 -24.13 -2.23
C ALA A 323 -4.17 -24.48 -1.68
N GLY A 324 -4.54 -23.95 -0.51
CA GLY A 324 -5.86 -24.15 0.08
C GLY A 324 -6.97 -23.60 -0.80
N VAL A 325 -6.78 -22.37 -1.33
CA VAL A 325 -7.75 -21.75 -2.25
C VAL A 325 -7.86 -22.52 -3.56
N ALA A 326 -6.73 -22.93 -4.17
CA ALA A 326 -6.74 -23.74 -5.39
C ALA A 326 -7.49 -25.08 -5.18
N GLN A 327 -7.27 -25.75 -4.05
CA GLN A 327 -7.98 -26.98 -3.70
C GLN A 327 -9.49 -26.74 -3.48
N ALA A 328 -9.88 -25.64 -2.83
CA ALA A 328 -11.28 -25.28 -2.65
C ALA A 328 -11.98 -25.02 -3.99
N LEU A 329 -11.32 -24.26 -4.90
CA LEU A 329 -11.83 -24.00 -6.24
C LEU A 329 -11.96 -25.29 -7.06
N LYS A 330 -10.97 -26.18 -7.03
CA LYS A 330 -11.03 -27.52 -7.66
C LYS A 330 -12.25 -28.32 -7.18
N THR A 331 -12.49 -28.33 -5.85
CA THR A 331 -13.62 -29.04 -5.26
C THR A 331 -14.95 -28.46 -5.71
N GLN A 332 -15.10 -27.13 -5.67
CA GLN A 332 -16.33 -26.47 -6.12
C GLN A 332 -16.61 -26.68 -7.63
N LEU A 333 -15.57 -26.64 -8.46
CA LEU A 333 -15.68 -26.89 -9.90
C LEU A 333 -16.17 -28.31 -10.17
N LEU A 334 -15.68 -29.31 -9.43
CA LEU A 334 -16.11 -30.68 -9.56
C LEU A 334 -17.56 -30.86 -9.07
N ASP A 335 -17.86 -30.43 -7.86
CA ASP A 335 -19.14 -30.68 -7.19
C ASP A 335 -20.30 -29.95 -7.88
N ASN A 336 -20.09 -28.70 -8.29
CA ASN A 336 -21.14 -27.86 -8.84
C ASN A 336 -21.28 -27.98 -10.37
N LEU A 337 -20.19 -28.30 -11.09
CA LEU A 337 -20.14 -28.22 -12.55
C LEU A 337 -19.62 -29.47 -13.22
N GLY A 338 -19.14 -30.47 -12.47
CA GLY A 338 -18.51 -31.68 -13.02
C GLY A 338 -17.15 -31.39 -13.71
N ILE A 339 -16.57 -30.20 -13.53
CA ILE A 339 -15.28 -29.81 -14.11
C ILE A 339 -14.17 -30.44 -13.27
N ARG A 340 -13.31 -31.23 -13.91
CA ARG A 340 -12.19 -31.92 -13.26
C ARG A 340 -10.91 -31.15 -13.51
N ALA A 341 -10.42 -30.45 -12.49
CA ALA A 341 -9.22 -29.63 -12.57
C ALA A 341 -8.00 -30.35 -11.98
N GLU A 342 -6.87 -30.29 -12.68
CA GLU A 342 -5.57 -30.62 -12.15
C GLU A 342 -4.91 -29.36 -11.57
N LEU A 343 -4.29 -29.47 -10.38
CA LEU A 343 -3.59 -28.34 -9.73
C LEU A 343 -2.13 -28.33 -10.17
N VAL A 344 -1.66 -27.21 -10.70
CA VAL A 344 -0.29 -27.01 -11.18
C VAL A 344 0.31 -25.80 -10.51
N ALA A 345 1.21 -26.05 -9.55
CA ALA A 345 2.02 -25.00 -8.94
C ALA A 345 3.23 -24.71 -9.82
N GLU A 346 3.46 -23.44 -10.14
CA GLU A 346 4.53 -23.02 -11.06
C GLU A 346 5.51 -22.04 -10.38
N PRO A 347 6.79 -22.02 -10.83
CA PRO A 347 7.74 -20.97 -10.46
C PRO A 347 7.22 -19.60 -10.90
N GLU A 348 7.47 -18.56 -10.09
CA GLU A 348 6.90 -17.22 -10.27
C GLU A 348 7.22 -16.61 -11.64
N ASP A 349 8.51 -16.59 -12.02
CA ASP A 349 8.96 -15.93 -13.26
C ASP A 349 8.33 -16.58 -14.51
N THR A 350 8.28 -17.91 -14.55
CA THR A 350 7.66 -18.66 -15.66
C THR A 350 6.17 -18.42 -15.71
N PHE A 351 5.50 -18.50 -14.56
CA PHE A 351 4.06 -18.28 -14.46
C PHE A 351 3.66 -16.88 -14.95
N LEU A 352 4.35 -15.83 -14.47
CA LEU A 352 4.04 -14.45 -14.86
C LEU A 352 4.32 -14.19 -16.35
N ALA A 353 5.42 -14.71 -16.87
CA ALA A 353 5.75 -14.58 -18.30
C ALA A 353 4.70 -15.26 -19.19
N ASP A 354 4.21 -16.43 -18.80
CA ASP A 354 3.20 -17.16 -19.56
C ASP A 354 1.80 -16.54 -19.42
N VAL A 355 1.46 -16.00 -18.26
CA VAL A 355 0.24 -15.18 -18.06
C VAL A 355 0.26 -13.98 -18.98
N ASP A 356 1.30 -13.15 -18.93
CA ASP A 356 1.38 -11.92 -19.72
C ASP A 356 1.39 -12.18 -21.24
N ALA A 357 1.95 -13.31 -21.65
CA ALA A 357 1.95 -13.76 -23.05
C ALA A 357 0.63 -14.42 -23.48
N GLY A 358 -0.33 -14.65 -22.58
CA GLY A 358 -1.59 -15.33 -22.88
C GLY A 358 -1.42 -16.78 -23.31
N LYS A 359 -0.45 -17.50 -22.74
CA LYS A 359 -0.12 -18.88 -23.11
C LYS A 359 -0.75 -19.95 -22.22
N LEU A 360 -1.33 -19.54 -21.07
CA LEU A 360 -1.89 -20.49 -20.12
C LEU A 360 -3.22 -21.04 -20.65
N ASP A 361 -3.21 -22.33 -21.03
CA ASP A 361 -4.41 -23.09 -21.27
C ASP A 361 -4.98 -23.57 -19.92
N GLY A 362 -6.25 -23.26 -19.66
CA GLY A 362 -6.92 -23.57 -18.39
C GLY A 362 -7.23 -22.32 -17.58
N ILE A 363 -7.32 -22.55 -16.27
CA ILE A 363 -7.60 -21.53 -15.25
C ILE A 363 -6.27 -21.11 -14.63
N HIS A 364 -6.11 -19.80 -14.39
CA HIS A 364 -4.98 -19.28 -13.61
C HIS A 364 -5.44 -18.45 -12.43
N LEU A 365 -4.71 -18.54 -11.32
CA LEU A 365 -4.97 -17.77 -10.10
C LEU A 365 -3.96 -16.64 -9.99
N LEU A 366 -4.45 -15.40 -10.08
CA LEU A 366 -3.62 -14.21 -10.02
C LEU A 366 -4.34 -13.13 -9.21
N GLY A 367 -3.62 -12.07 -8.93
CA GLY A 367 -4.18 -10.87 -8.31
C GLY A 367 -3.38 -9.65 -8.68
N GLN A 368 -3.87 -8.52 -8.23
CA GLN A 368 -3.25 -7.23 -8.42
C GLN A 368 -3.29 -6.44 -7.13
N GLY A 369 -2.13 -5.93 -6.70
CA GLY A 369 -2.01 -4.97 -5.62
C GLY A 369 -2.18 -3.54 -6.11
N GLU A 370 -2.20 -2.62 -5.17
CA GLU A 370 -2.26 -1.18 -5.45
C GLU A 370 -0.92 -0.66 -5.99
N THR A 371 -0.96 0.15 -7.04
CA THR A 371 0.14 1.03 -7.45
C THR A 371 -0.16 2.47 -7.01
N TYR A 372 -1.40 2.90 -7.19
CA TYR A 372 -1.99 4.14 -6.66
C TYR A 372 -3.52 3.98 -6.63
N PRO A 373 -4.23 4.59 -5.67
CA PRO A 373 -5.67 4.38 -5.50
C PRO A 373 -6.50 5.15 -6.52
N ASP A 374 -6.48 4.67 -7.76
CA ASP A 374 -7.30 5.13 -8.87
C ASP A 374 -7.73 3.93 -9.72
N VAL A 375 -8.93 3.97 -10.28
CA VAL A 375 -9.50 2.88 -11.08
C VAL A 375 -8.62 2.53 -12.29
N SER A 376 -7.99 3.53 -12.92
CA SER A 376 -7.10 3.31 -14.06
C SER A 376 -5.89 2.43 -13.70
N ALA A 377 -5.39 2.50 -12.44
CA ALA A 377 -4.30 1.62 -11.98
C ALA A 377 -4.68 0.13 -11.97
N TYR A 378 -5.96 -0.18 -11.82
CA TYR A 378 -6.46 -1.56 -11.83
C TYR A 378 -6.89 -2.03 -13.21
N LEU A 379 -7.66 -1.21 -13.92
CA LEU A 379 -8.32 -1.64 -15.16
C LEU A 379 -7.42 -1.53 -16.39
N ASP A 380 -6.57 -0.50 -16.50
CA ASP A 380 -5.74 -0.27 -17.70
C ASP A 380 -4.67 -1.35 -17.93
N PRO A 381 -3.94 -1.83 -16.91
CA PRO A 381 -2.94 -2.88 -17.11
C PRO A 381 -3.52 -4.21 -17.61
N ARG A 382 -4.80 -4.46 -17.37
CA ARG A 382 -5.48 -5.73 -17.71
C ARG A 382 -6.44 -5.63 -18.89
N PHE A 383 -7.08 -4.48 -19.06
CA PHE A 383 -8.15 -4.31 -20.07
C PHE A 383 -7.95 -3.11 -20.98
N GLY A 384 -7.02 -2.21 -20.66
CA GLY A 384 -6.72 -1.00 -21.42
C GLY A 384 -5.91 -1.24 -22.69
N ARG A 385 -5.49 -0.15 -23.34
CA ARG A 385 -4.75 -0.20 -24.61
C ARG A 385 -3.44 -0.98 -24.50
N GLY A 386 -2.69 -0.80 -23.41
CA GLY A 386 -1.39 -1.43 -23.14
C GLY A 386 -1.49 -2.76 -22.41
N ALA A 387 -2.68 -3.30 -22.19
CA ALA A 387 -2.88 -4.53 -21.41
C ALA A 387 -2.12 -5.72 -22.03
N SER A 388 -1.66 -6.63 -21.16
CA SER A 388 -1.04 -7.91 -21.55
C SER A 388 -2.00 -8.78 -22.34
N ALA A 389 -1.54 -9.91 -22.83
CA ALA A 389 -2.37 -10.90 -23.51
C ALA A 389 -3.03 -11.91 -22.56
N GLU A 390 -2.95 -11.71 -21.26
CA GLU A 390 -3.43 -12.61 -20.21
C GLU A 390 -4.82 -13.21 -20.51
N PHE A 391 -5.79 -12.36 -20.83
CA PHE A 391 -7.16 -12.80 -21.10
C PHE A 391 -7.41 -13.15 -22.58
N GLY A 392 -6.35 -13.22 -23.43
CA GLY A 392 -6.45 -13.56 -24.83
C GLY A 392 -6.94 -12.40 -25.71
N LYS A 393 -8.02 -12.60 -26.48
CA LYS A 393 -8.59 -11.57 -27.34
C LYS A 393 -9.17 -10.44 -26.51
N LYS A 394 -8.78 -9.19 -26.82
CA LYS A 394 -9.26 -7.99 -26.14
C LYS A 394 -10.69 -7.67 -26.56
N PHE A 395 -11.47 -7.12 -25.64
CA PHE A 395 -12.84 -6.69 -25.85
C PHE A 395 -12.86 -5.18 -26.16
N ALA A 396 -13.30 -4.84 -27.36
CA ALA A 396 -13.25 -3.47 -27.88
C ALA A 396 -14.15 -2.48 -27.10
N ASP A 397 -15.27 -2.95 -26.59
CA ASP A 397 -16.20 -2.17 -25.76
C ASP A 397 -15.60 -1.80 -24.40
N ILE A 398 -14.89 -2.74 -23.76
CA ILE A 398 -14.13 -2.46 -22.52
C ILE A 398 -13.07 -1.38 -22.80
N GLY A 399 -12.18 -1.62 -23.77
CA GLY A 399 -11.10 -0.68 -24.09
C GLY A 399 -11.60 0.71 -24.49
N LYS A 400 -12.73 0.81 -25.21
CA LYS A 400 -13.35 2.09 -25.57
C LYS A 400 -13.91 2.81 -24.35
N ALA A 401 -14.53 2.09 -23.43
CA ALA A 401 -15.08 2.67 -22.20
C ALA A 401 -13.97 3.19 -21.29
N LEU A 402 -12.88 2.41 -21.08
CA LEU A 402 -11.72 2.84 -20.31
C LEU A 402 -11.08 4.10 -20.91
N ALA A 403 -10.78 4.09 -22.20
CA ALA A 403 -10.22 5.26 -22.89
C ALA A 403 -11.10 6.53 -22.77
N SER A 404 -12.42 6.36 -22.68
CA SER A 404 -13.34 7.48 -22.41
C SER A 404 -13.25 7.99 -20.98
N GLY A 405 -13.06 7.11 -19.99
CA GLY A 405 -12.87 7.48 -18.58
C GLY A 405 -11.54 8.21 -18.35
N ASP A 406 -10.49 7.76 -19.01
CA ASP A 406 -9.13 8.32 -18.89
C ASP A 406 -8.95 9.67 -19.59
N ALA A 407 -9.83 9.98 -20.53
CA ALA A 407 -9.81 11.24 -21.27
C ALA A 407 -10.55 12.40 -20.57
N THR A 408 -11.10 12.20 -19.36
CA THR A 408 -11.89 13.24 -18.69
C THR A 408 -11.64 13.36 -17.19
N ALA A 409 -11.39 14.58 -16.71
CA ALA A 409 -11.37 14.90 -15.29
C ALA A 409 -12.77 15.09 -14.67
N SER A 410 -13.84 15.09 -15.46
CA SER A 410 -15.21 15.24 -14.96
C SER A 410 -15.65 14.01 -14.19
N GLY A 411 -15.86 14.10 -12.88
CA GLY A 411 -16.25 12.97 -12.01
C GLY A 411 -17.48 12.21 -12.54
N ALA A 412 -18.54 12.90 -12.93
CA ALA A 412 -19.75 12.26 -13.44
C ALA A 412 -19.56 11.55 -14.79
N LYS A 413 -18.79 12.16 -15.73
CA LYS A 413 -18.51 11.53 -17.03
C LYS A 413 -17.56 10.35 -16.85
N ARG A 414 -16.57 10.48 -15.99
CA ARG A 414 -15.63 9.42 -15.65
C ARG A 414 -16.35 8.23 -15.00
N GLN A 415 -17.20 8.48 -14.01
CA GLN A 415 -18.07 7.48 -13.40
C GLN A 415 -18.90 6.72 -14.46
N ALA A 416 -19.58 7.44 -15.35
CA ALA A 416 -20.40 6.81 -16.39
C ALA A 416 -19.58 5.95 -17.37
N ALA A 417 -18.33 6.30 -17.63
CA ALA A 417 -17.43 5.50 -18.46
C ALA A 417 -17.01 4.21 -17.76
N TYR A 418 -16.64 4.28 -16.48
CA TYR A 418 -16.27 3.08 -15.71
C TYR A 418 -17.47 2.17 -15.44
N VAL A 419 -18.69 2.69 -15.23
CA VAL A 419 -19.92 1.85 -15.21
C VAL A 419 -20.01 0.98 -16.47
N LYS A 420 -19.76 1.57 -17.65
CA LYS A 420 -19.78 0.82 -18.92
C LYS A 420 -18.65 -0.20 -18.99
N ALA A 421 -17.45 0.15 -18.54
CA ALA A 421 -16.30 -0.75 -18.54
C ALA A 421 -16.55 -1.96 -17.64
N ASP A 422 -16.96 -1.73 -16.38
CA ASP A 422 -17.21 -2.79 -15.41
C ASP A 422 -18.35 -3.71 -15.86
N ASN A 423 -19.44 -3.16 -16.43
CA ASN A 423 -20.54 -3.97 -16.94
C ASN A 423 -20.13 -4.79 -18.18
N ALA A 424 -19.25 -4.27 -19.02
CA ALA A 424 -18.68 -5.03 -20.13
C ALA A 424 -17.73 -6.13 -19.64
N ILE A 425 -16.86 -5.85 -18.66
CA ILE A 425 -16.00 -6.86 -18.02
C ILE A 425 -16.86 -7.97 -17.42
N ARG A 426 -17.90 -7.61 -16.66
CA ARG A 426 -18.84 -8.56 -16.09
C ARG A 426 -19.54 -9.40 -17.17
N SER A 427 -19.94 -8.80 -18.28
CA SER A 427 -20.63 -9.49 -19.38
C SER A 427 -19.74 -10.51 -20.08
N HIS A 428 -18.49 -10.14 -20.38
CA HIS A 428 -17.54 -10.98 -21.08
C HIS A 428 -16.85 -12.03 -20.19
N VAL A 429 -16.84 -11.82 -18.87
CA VAL A 429 -16.22 -12.74 -17.89
C VAL A 429 -14.79 -13.14 -18.28
N PRO A 430 -13.85 -12.22 -18.53
CA PRO A 430 -12.46 -12.59 -18.78
C PRO A 430 -11.78 -13.23 -17.57
N MET A 431 -12.29 -12.93 -16.38
CA MET A 431 -11.88 -13.47 -15.08
C MET A 431 -13.08 -13.45 -14.13
N ILE A 432 -12.92 -14.04 -12.95
CA ILE A 432 -13.89 -14.00 -11.84
C ILE A 432 -13.18 -13.33 -10.65
N PRO A 433 -13.58 -12.12 -10.22
CA PRO A 433 -13.02 -11.51 -9.02
C PRO A 433 -13.51 -12.30 -7.80
N ILE A 434 -12.58 -12.79 -6.98
CA ILE A 434 -12.89 -13.67 -5.83
C ILE A 434 -12.88 -12.87 -4.54
N ALA A 435 -11.75 -12.27 -4.20
CA ALA A 435 -11.52 -11.66 -2.90
C ALA A 435 -10.74 -10.35 -2.98
N ARG A 436 -10.92 -9.53 -1.97
CA ARG A 436 -10.02 -8.46 -1.57
C ARG A 436 -9.44 -8.82 -0.21
N THR A 437 -8.16 -9.02 -0.16
CA THR A 437 -7.48 -9.31 1.10
C THR A 437 -7.36 -8.03 1.89
N GLY A 438 -8.10 -7.95 2.97
CA GLY A 438 -8.05 -6.86 3.93
C GLY A 438 -7.08 -7.17 5.07
N SER A 439 -7.08 -6.30 6.06
CA SER A 439 -6.44 -6.50 7.36
C SER A 439 -7.27 -5.81 8.45
N ALA A 440 -6.82 -5.85 9.69
CA ALA A 440 -7.46 -5.13 10.76
C ALA A 440 -6.42 -4.51 11.70
N ALA A 441 -6.75 -3.35 12.21
CA ALA A 441 -6.11 -2.73 13.37
C ALA A 441 -6.99 -2.94 14.60
N ALA A 442 -6.41 -2.97 15.78
CA ALA A 442 -7.18 -2.94 17.02
C ALA A 442 -6.72 -1.80 17.92
N TYR A 443 -7.65 -1.26 18.66
CA TYR A 443 -7.45 -0.11 19.53
C TYR A 443 -8.09 -0.37 20.90
N ARG A 444 -7.63 0.30 21.92
CA ARG A 444 -8.35 0.42 23.18
C ARG A 444 -9.68 1.15 22.93
N ALA A 445 -10.73 0.75 23.62
CA ALA A 445 -12.07 1.33 23.43
C ALA A 445 -12.14 2.84 23.77
N ASP A 446 -11.26 3.32 24.67
CA ASP A 446 -11.16 4.72 25.06
C ASP A 446 -10.43 5.62 24.05
N VAL A 447 -9.86 5.07 22.99
CA VAL A 447 -9.24 5.86 21.91
C VAL A 447 -10.33 6.47 21.03
N ALA A 448 -10.54 7.77 21.13
CA ALA A 448 -11.45 8.47 20.23
C ALA A 448 -10.78 8.73 18.86
N GLY A 449 -11.59 8.74 17.79
CA GLY A 449 -11.11 8.98 16.41
C GLY A 449 -10.34 7.82 15.77
N ALA A 450 -10.23 6.66 16.46
CA ALA A 450 -9.54 5.50 15.94
C ALA A 450 -10.19 4.97 14.65
N SER A 451 -9.38 4.73 13.63
CA SER A 451 -9.79 4.21 12.32
C SER A 451 -8.62 3.48 11.66
N ALA A 452 -8.92 2.58 10.72
CA ALA A 452 -7.93 1.95 9.87
C ALA A 452 -8.07 2.48 8.44
N SER A 453 -6.97 2.95 7.86
CA SER A 453 -6.94 3.51 6.51
C SER A 453 -6.63 2.41 5.48
N ALA A 454 -7.39 2.36 4.39
CA ALA A 454 -7.14 1.41 3.30
C ALA A 454 -5.74 1.57 2.67
N VAL A 455 -5.17 2.78 2.70
CA VAL A 455 -3.81 3.10 2.24
C VAL A 455 -2.75 2.98 3.35
N ARG A 456 -3.08 2.40 4.53
CA ARG A 456 -2.18 2.26 5.70
C ARG A 456 -1.53 3.58 6.14
N GLN A 457 -2.26 4.66 6.06
CA GLN A 457 -1.86 6.00 6.51
C GLN A 457 -2.85 6.47 7.57
N GLU A 458 -2.75 5.92 8.77
CA GLU A 458 -3.57 6.27 9.92
C GLU A 458 -3.32 7.72 10.32
N ARG A 459 -4.39 8.47 10.58
CA ARG A 459 -4.30 9.88 11.00
C ARG A 459 -4.19 9.98 12.52
N PHE A 460 -3.05 9.59 13.08
CA PHE A 460 -2.81 9.62 14.52
C PHE A 460 -2.99 11.01 15.14
N ALA A 461 -2.74 12.07 14.37
CA ALA A 461 -2.99 13.45 14.79
C ALA A 461 -4.45 13.73 15.22
N ARG A 462 -5.41 12.91 14.75
CA ARG A 462 -6.83 13.01 15.09
C ARG A 462 -7.29 11.99 16.13
N MET A 463 -6.38 11.15 16.63
CA MET A 463 -6.70 10.13 17.62
C MET A 463 -6.37 10.64 19.02
N THR A 464 -7.33 10.48 19.95
CA THR A 464 -7.14 10.89 21.35
C THR A 464 -7.11 9.65 22.22
N PRO A 465 -6.00 9.34 22.92
CA PRO A 465 -5.86 8.14 23.74
C PRO A 465 -6.43 8.34 25.15
N GLY A 466 -7.73 8.69 25.29
CA GLY A 466 -8.35 9.03 26.56
C GLY A 466 -7.67 10.24 27.23
N ASP A 467 -7.30 10.11 28.50
CA ASP A 467 -6.63 11.18 29.28
C ASP A 467 -5.10 11.21 29.10
N ARG A 468 -4.54 10.31 28.29
CA ARG A 468 -3.10 10.24 28.06
C ARG A 468 -2.65 11.29 27.06
N ARG A 469 -1.43 11.82 27.25
CA ARG A 469 -0.87 12.84 26.36
C ARG A 469 -0.12 12.27 25.17
N GLN A 470 0.24 10.99 25.23
CA GLN A 470 0.96 10.30 24.15
C GLN A 470 0.12 9.15 23.62
N PHE A 471 0.22 8.92 22.33
CA PHE A 471 -0.36 7.79 21.62
C PHE A 471 0.74 6.78 21.30
N VAL A 472 0.57 5.51 21.70
CA VAL A 472 1.53 4.44 21.44
C VAL A 472 0.93 3.47 20.41
N TRP A 473 1.56 3.39 19.26
CA TRP A 473 1.22 2.46 18.18
C TRP A 473 2.22 1.32 18.10
N LEU A 474 1.74 0.09 18.02
CA LEU A 474 2.59 -1.09 17.87
C LEU A 474 2.33 -1.75 16.51
N THR A 475 3.30 -1.63 15.63
CA THR A 475 3.28 -2.17 14.26
C THR A 475 4.08 -3.47 14.16
N THR A 476 4.22 -4.01 12.94
CA THR A 476 4.81 -5.34 12.70
C THR A 476 6.33 -5.34 12.61
N ALA A 477 6.95 -4.25 12.14
CA ALA A 477 8.39 -4.15 11.93
C ALA A 477 8.90 -2.73 12.16
N GLU A 478 10.22 -2.60 12.35
CA GLU A 478 10.92 -1.32 12.27
C GLU A 478 10.90 -0.81 10.82
N PRO A 479 10.65 0.50 10.58
CA PRO A 479 10.78 1.05 9.25
C PRO A 479 12.23 0.96 8.76
N ALA A 480 12.42 0.76 7.45
CA ALA A 480 13.75 0.68 6.86
C ALA A 480 14.46 2.05 6.86
N GLY A 481 13.71 3.13 6.62
CA GLY A 481 14.22 4.49 6.59
C GLY A 481 13.11 5.53 6.69
N LEU A 482 13.49 6.80 6.76
CA LEU A 482 12.58 7.95 6.80
C LEU A 482 12.78 8.91 5.61
N TYR A 483 13.60 8.53 4.63
CA TYR A 483 13.62 9.25 3.35
C TYR A 483 12.47 8.80 2.46
N CYS A 484 11.30 9.30 2.74
CA CYS A 484 10.01 8.87 2.21
C CYS A 484 9.96 8.76 0.67
N ALA A 485 10.79 9.54 -0.03
CA ALA A 485 10.90 9.51 -1.49
C ALA A 485 11.47 8.17 -2.03
N ASP A 486 12.29 7.49 -1.25
CA ASP A 486 12.97 6.24 -1.63
C ASP A 486 12.45 5.01 -0.88
N GLU A 487 11.55 5.18 0.08
CA GLU A 487 10.99 4.08 0.86
C GLU A 487 9.77 3.44 0.18
N THR A 488 9.71 2.12 0.22
CA THR A 488 8.60 1.34 -0.36
C THR A 488 7.86 0.50 0.67
N ASP A 489 8.42 0.29 1.86
CA ASP A 489 7.76 -0.48 2.90
C ASP A 489 6.58 0.28 3.54
N ALA A 490 5.56 -0.48 3.98
CA ALA A 490 4.34 0.09 4.51
C ALA A 490 4.54 0.83 5.84
N ILE A 491 5.52 0.41 6.65
CA ILE A 491 5.78 1.00 7.97
C ILE A 491 6.52 2.32 7.81
N ALA A 492 7.53 2.39 6.93
CA ALA A 492 8.15 3.65 6.57
C ALA A 492 7.12 4.63 6.02
N THR A 493 6.25 4.18 5.11
CA THR A 493 5.15 5.01 4.57
C THR A 493 4.20 5.51 5.66
N LEU A 494 3.86 4.68 6.65
CA LEU A 494 3.02 5.07 7.80
C LEU A 494 3.69 6.18 8.61
N VAL A 495 4.96 6.02 8.99
CA VAL A 495 5.71 7.03 9.76
C VAL A 495 5.91 8.29 8.94
N CYS A 496 6.28 8.15 7.67
CA CYS A 496 6.43 9.25 6.71
C CYS A 496 5.17 10.11 6.62
N SER A 497 3.98 9.49 6.60
CA SER A 497 2.71 10.22 6.51
C SER A 497 2.41 11.14 7.70
N GLN A 498 3.15 10.98 8.81
CA GLN A 498 3.05 11.83 10.00
C GLN A 498 4.05 13.00 9.97
N LEU A 499 5.12 12.87 9.19
CA LEU A 499 6.28 13.78 9.18
C LEU A 499 6.34 14.67 7.95
N VAL A 500 6.03 14.12 6.77
CA VAL A 500 6.11 14.84 5.49
C VAL A 500 4.75 14.92 4.82
N GLU A 501 4.56 15.94 4.00
CA GLU A 501 3.35 16.09 3.21
C GLU A 501 3.69 16.30 1.74
N SER A 502 2.87 15.71 0.89
CA SER A 502 2.86 15.93 -0.56
C SER A 502 1.85 17.01 -0.93
N LEU A 503 1.77 17.36 -2.21
CA LEU A 503 0.81 18.38 -2.69
C LEU A 503 -0.65 17.98 -2.44
N TYR A 504 -0.95 16.69 -2.53
CA TYR A 504 -2.21 16.04 -2.19
C TYR A 504 -1.96 14.93 -1.19
N THR A 505 -2.98 14.48 -0.48
CA THR A 505 -2.96 13.30 0.39
C THR A 505 -4.16 12.43 0.12
N TYR A 506 -4.23 11.23 0.70
CA TYR A 506 -5.40 10.37 0.55
C TYR A 506 -6.43 10.61 1.65
N ASP A 507 -7.71 10.62 1.27
CA ASP A 507 -8.81 10.54 2.23
C ASP A 507 -8.81 9.12 2.86
N PRO A 508 -8.80 9.01 4.19
CA PRO A 508 -8.70 7.70 4.85
C PRO A 508 -9.94 6.81 4.64
N THR A 509 -11.08 7.38 4.23
CA THR A 509 -12.33 6.64 4.09
C THR A 509 -12.53 6.02 2.71
N ASN A 510 -11.99 6.66 1.65
CA ASN A 510 -12.21 6.26 0.26
C ASN A 510 -10.97 6.38 -0.62
N ALA A 511 -9.79 6.55 -0.01
CA ALA A 511 -8.50 6.68 -0.67
C ALA A 511 -8.45 7.70 -1.85
N SER A 512 -9.42 8.62 -1.95
CA SER A 512 -9.39 9.67 -2.97
C SER A 512 -8.32 10.71 -2.65
N ALA A 513 -7.70 11.27 -3.70
CA ALA A 513 -6.74 12.35 -3.54
C ALA A 513 -7.44 13.65 -3.14
N VAL A 514 -7.05 14.21 -2.00
CA VAL A 514 -7.56 15.48 -1.44
C VAL A 514 -6.44 16.49 -1.26
N PRO A 515 -6.71 17.81 -1.33
CA PRO A 515 -5.69 18.85 -1.15
C PRO A 515 -4.93 18.73 0.18
N SER A 516 -3.58 18.87 0.12
CA SER A 516 -2.69 18.99 1.27
C SER A 516 -1.85 20.26 1.14
N LEU A 517 -0.56 20.22 0.78
CA LEU A 517 0.27 21.41 0.59
C LEU A 517 -0.18 22.29 -0.58
N ALA A 518 -0.87 21.71 -1.57
CA ALA A 518 -1.58 22.49 -2.57
C ALA A 518 -3.02 22.75 -2.14
N GLU A 519 -3.51 23.99 -2.28
CA GLU A 519 -4.93 24.32 -2.13
C GLU A 519 -5.77 23.69 -3.24
N ARG A 520 -5.18 23.64 -4.45
CA ARG A 520 -5.77 23.02 -5.63
C ARG A 520 -4.71 22.73 -6.68
N CYS A 521 -4.95 21.68 -7.48
CA CYS A 521 -4.30 21.46 -8.77
C CYS A 521 -5.39 21.34 -9.85
N ALA A 522 -5.23 22.07 -10.94
CA ALA A 522 -6.20 22.08 -12.04
C ALA A 522 -5.51 21.64 -13.35
N PRO A 523 -6.11 20.69 -14.10
CA PRO A 523 -5.57 20.29 -15.38
C PRO A 523 -5.99 21.24 -16.51
N ASN A 524 -5.21 21.24 -17.60
CA ASN A 524 -5.71 21.72 -18.89
C ASN A 524 -6.74 20.72 -19.47
N PRO A 525 -7.51 21.09 -20.52
CA PRO A 525 -8.46 20.19 -21.14
C PRO A 525 -7.87 18.88 -21.67
N GLY A 526 -6.57 18.87 -22.01
CA GLY A 526 -5.86 17.70 -22.52
C GLY A 526 -5.24 16.82 -21.45
N LEU A 527 -5.39 17.13 -20.15
CA LEU A 527 -4.80 16.41 -19.01
C LEU A 527 -3.26 16.26 -19.08
N THR A 528 -2.59 17.12 -19.85
CA THR A 528 -1.14 17.14 -20.06
C THR A 528 -0.43 18.25 -19.32
N VAL A 529 -1.16 19.21 -18.74
CA VAL A 529 -0.59 20.30 -17.93
C VAL A 529 -1.43 20.44 -16.67
N TRP A 530 -0.77 20.33 -15.52
CA TRP A 530 -1.38 20.50 -14.20
C TRP A 530 -0.79 21.72 -13.51
N THR A 531 -1.63 22.67 -13.13
CA THR A 531 -1.21 23.87 -12.39
C THR A 531 -1.67 23.76 -10.95
N CYS A 532 -0.72 23.73 -10.02
CA CYS A 532 -0.94 23.60 -8.59
C CYS A 532 -0.67 24.93 -7.88
N THR A 533 -1.61 25.40 -7.07
CA THR A 533 -1.47 26.56 -6.19
C THR A 533 -1.15 26.07 -4.79
N LEU A 534 0.00 26.47 -4.25
CA LEU A 534 0.47 26.08 -2.92
C LEU A 534 -0.20 26.90 -1.83
N ARG A 535 -0.36 26.32 -0.65
CA ARG A 535 -0.74 27.02 0.57
C ARG A 535 0.34 28.00 0.96
N ARG A 536 -0.06 29.16 1.44
CA ARG A 536 0.86 30.18 1.91
C ARG A 536 1.14 30.02 3.40
N GLY A 537 2.36 30.32 3.81
CA GLY A 537 2.75 30.34 5.23
C GLY A 537 3.04 28.98 5.83
N VAL A 538 3.10 27.92 5.03
CA VAL A 538 3.54 26.60 5.48
C VAL A 538 5.02 26.66 5.87
N LEU A 539 5.34 26.09 7.04
CA LEU A 539 6.70 25.99 7.56
C LEU A 539 7.16 24.54 7.59
N PHE A 540 8.40 24.30 7.23
CA PHE A 540 9.09 23.07 7.58
C PHE A 540 9.37 23.00 9.08
N HIS A 541 9.74 21.82 9.58
CA HIS A 541 9.98 21.60 11.00
C HIS A 541 11.11 22.45 11.60
N ASP A 542 12.07 22.89 10.79
CA ASP A 542 13.14 23.80 11.17
C ASP A 542 12.76 25.29 11.12
N GLY A 543 11.52 25.59 10.67
CA GLY A 543 11.00 26.95 10.54
C GLY A 543 11.26 27.61 9.18
N SER A 544 11.94 26.97 8.23
CA SER A 544 12.05 27.42 6.85
C SER A 544 10.68 27.42 6.16
N ARG A 545 10.51 28.26 5.12
CA ARG A 545 9.23 28.42 4.43
C ARG A 545 9.17 27.59 3.17
N LEU A 546 8.06 26.87 2.99
CA LEU A 546 7.73 26.19 1.74
C LEU A 546 7.54 27.21 0.60
N ASP A 547 8.18 26.93 -0.54
CA ASP A 547 7.91 27.61 -1.80
C ASP A 547 7.91 26.63 -3.00
N ALA A 548 7.62 27.16 -4.19
CA ALA A 548 7.48 26.34 -5.40
C ALA A 548 8.80 25.69 -5.86
N ASN A 549 9.96 26.25 -5.49
CA ASN A 549 11.26 25.65 -5.82
C ASN A 549 11.53 24.36 -5.02
N ASP A 550 11.01 24.27 -3.79
CA ASP A 550 11.09 23.05 -2.98
C ASP A 550 10.36 21.90 -3.69
N VAL A 551 9.20 22.19 -4.27
CA VAL A 551 8.46 21.21 -5.08
C VAL A 551 9.28 20.80 -6.31
N VAL A 552 9.81 21.76 -7.07
CA VAL A 552 10.60 21.46 -8.28
C VAL A 552 11.79 20.56 -7.95
N LEU A 553 12.55 20.86 -6.88
CA LEU A 553 13.71 20.06 -6.50
C LEU A 553 13.31 18.67 -5.97
N SER A 554 12.28 18.58 -5.12
CA SER A 554 11.83 17.30 -4.56
C SER A 554 11.43 16.30 -5.65
N TYR A 555 10.82 16.78 -6.73
CA TYR A 555 10.51 15.94 -7.90
C TYR A 555 11.73 15.70 -8.79
N ALA A 556 12.60 16.70 -9.01
CA ALA A 556 13.79 16.56 -9.85
C ALA A 556 14.73 15.48 -9.32
N VAL A 557 14.93 15.43 -8.00
CA VAL A 557 15.76 14.41 -7.33
C VAL A 557 15.24 13.00 -7.57
N GLN A 558 13.92 12.80 -7.50
CA GLN A 558 13.31 11.50 -7.76
C GLN A 558 13.30 11.14 -9.24
N TRP A 559 13.11 12.15 -10.11
CA TRP A 559 12.88 11.95 -11.53
C TRP A 559 14.14 11.68 -12.34
N ASP A 560 15.25 12.34 -12.02
CA ASP A 560 16.46 12.30 -12.84
C ASP A 560 17.56 11.46 -12.18
N ALA A 561 17.80 10.29 -12.74
CA ALA A 561 18.85 9.39 -12.27
C ALA A 561 20.27 10.00 -12.41
N GLY A 562 20.44 11.04 -13.20
CA GLY A 562 21.68 11.83 -13.30
C GLY A 562 21.75 13.01 -12.34
N HIS A 563 20.70 13.27 -11.52
CA HIS A 563 20.72 14.40 -10.60
C HIS A 563 21.73 14.17 -9.46
N PRO A 564 22.57 15.15 -9.07
CA PRO A 564 23.57 14.96 -8.01
C PRO A 564 23.01 14.49 -6.67
N LEU A 565 21.75 14.82 -6.36
CA LEU A 565 21.06 14.41 -5.15
C LEU A 565 20.16 13.16 -5.33
N HIS A 566 20.24 12.47 -6.47
CA HIS A 566 19.55 11.20 -6.71
C HIS A 566 20.29 10.06 -5.98
N HIS A 567 20.35 10.18 -4.66
CA HIS A 567 20.97 9.25 -3.74
C HIS A 567 20.07 9.12 -2.52
N ALA A 568 19.99 7.94 -1.96
CA ALA A 568 19.35 7.69 -0.68
C ALA A 568 19.66 6.27 -0.16
N HIS A 569 18.80 5.71 0.63
CA HIS A 569 18.95 4.40 1.26
C HIS A 569 19.07 3.28 0.20
N GLU A 570 18.06 3.14 -0.65
CA GLU A 570 18.06 2.15 -1.74
C GLU A 570 18.50 2.76 -3.09
N GLY A 571 18.31 4.06 -3.29
CA GLY A 571 18.68 4.81 -4.48
C GLY A 571 17.86 4.44 -5.72
N ASN A 572 16.72 3.76 -5.55
CA ASN A 572 15.95 3.23 -6.67
C ASN A 572 14.65 4.01 -6.94
N PHE A 573 14.16 4.84 -6.00
CA PHE A 573 12.93 5.61 -6.11
C PHE A 573 11.80 4.87 -6.81
N ALA A 574 11.57 3.61 -6.40
CA ALA A 574 10.68 2.67 -7.09
C ALA A 574 9.24 3.17 -7.20
N THR A 575 8.76 3.91 -6.18
CA THR A 575 7.43 4.53 -6.22
C THR A 575 7.33 5.56 -7.35
N PHE A 576 8.36 6.37 -7.57
CA PHE A 576 8.39 7.31 -8.69
C PHE A 576 8.35 6.56 -10.04
N ALA A 577 9.23 5.59 -10.23
CA ALA A 577 9.29 4.79 -11.46
C ALA A 577 7.96 4.11 -11.79
N SER A 578 7.32 3.48 -10.78
CA SER A 578 6.05 2.78 -10.97
C SER A 578 4.89 3.70 -11.35
N ARG A 579 4.90 4.97 -10.91
CA ARG A 579 3.80 5.92 -11.14
C ARG A 579 3.99 6.79 -12.37
N PHE A 580 5.24 7.11 -12.73
CA PHE A 580 5.57 7.98 -13.84
C PHE A 580 6.29 7.29 -15.00
N GLY A 581 6.56 5.97 -14.90
CA GLY A 581 6.97 5.11 -16.01
C GLY A 581 8.45 5.14 -16.37
N GLY A 582 9.31 5.79 -15.59
CA GLY A 582 10.76 5.77 -15.80
C GLY A 582 11.47 7.08 -15.42
N PHE A 583 12.80 7.00 -15.35
CA PHE A 583 13.67 8.10 -14.98
C PHE A 583 14.23 8.84 -16.19
N LEU A 584 14.41 10.14 -16.06
CA LEU A 584 15.26 10.93 -16.94
C LEU A 584 16.72 10.51 -16.70
N ASN A 585 17.53 10.49 -17.76
CA ASN A 585 18.94 10.11 -17.70
C ASN A 585 19.22 8.74 -17.03
N ALA A 586 18.26 7.80 -17.11
CA ALA A 586 18.47 6.46 -16.60
C ALA A 586 19.67 5.79 -17.31
N PRO A 587 20.58 5.10 -16.58
CA PRO A 587 21.68 4.41 -17.21
C PRO A 587 21.17 3.32 -18.17
N ALA A 588 21.90 3.09 -19.27
CA ALA A 588 21.61 1.97 -20.15
C ALA A 588 21.70 0.67 -19.33
N SER A 589 20.70 -0.21 -19.44
CA SER A 589 20.77 -1.54 -18.84
C SER A 589 22.02 -2.24 -19.40
N ARG A 590 22.96 -2.61 -18.51
CA ARG A 590 24.00 -3.56 -18.91
C ARG A 590 23.27 -4.84 -19.27
N GLY A 591 23.27 -5.21 -20.55
CA GLY A 591 22.74 -6.50 -20.96
C GLY A 591 23.29 -7.64 -20.10
N PRO A 592 22.53 -8.74 -19.96
CA PRO A 592 22.91 -9.87 -19.13
C PRO A 592 24.25 -10.47 -19.54
#